data_733a8206fa1cb44ea1884aed4dd8f92b
#
_entry.id   733a8206fa1cb44ea1884aed4dd8f92b
#
_cell.length_a   1.000
_cell.length_b   1.000
_cell.length_c   1.000
_cell.angle_alpha   90.00
_cell.angle_beta   90.00
_cell.angle_gamma   90.00
#
_symmetry.space_group_name_H-M   'P 1'
#
loop_
_entity.id
_entity.type
_entity.pdbx_description
1 polymer ?
#
loop_
_entity_poly.entity_id
_entity_poly.type
_entity_poly.pdbx_seq_one_letter_code
_entity_poly.pdbx_strand_id
1 'polypeptide(L)'
;MNVFTHPGRFSDDARRARRFWLAGLASIFISLTLSMVSGLHPVLIFLAYPFLLIGLPLWTMGRAGQRRLKTMPRPDLLLNAELKALNDKYSLHHYAPYGGGAFDHLLVTPAGLIVIVTSDVPGPVTCNPVKGSDRWSSPSSFLDRITGVKPSIGNPSVRATAQVDLASSFLKAETAADVPVKGLIVFTQNPDLELGGCTHAAVPLEEVRLAVKLLQDEMTGESSQEEARGRILTSDQRRRLNSALSPQIAPVIPRAVPAKR
;
A
#
# COMPACT_ATOMS: atom_id res chain seq x y z
N MET A 1 -20.66 -5.41 -4.88
CA MET A 1 -19.28 -4.99 -5.20
C MET A 1 -18.48 -6.19 -5.67
N ASN A 2 -17.72 -6.05 -6.75
CA ASN A 2 -16.80 -7.08 -7.22
C ASN A 2 -15.42 -6.87 -6.59
N VAL A 3 -14.77 -7.94 -6.12
CA VAL A 3 -13.46 -7.87 -5.47
C VAL A 3 -12.46 -8.73 -6.21
N PHE A 4 -11.32 -8.14 -6.55
CA PHE A 4 -10.21 -8.81 -7.24
C PHE A 4 -8.94 -8.67 -6.41
N THR A 5 -8.27 -9.76 -6.13
CA THR A 5 -7.02 -9.78 -5.37
C THR A 5 -5.91 -10.43 -6.20
N HIS A 6 -4.74 -9.80 -6.26
CA HIS A 6 -3.56 -10.30 -6.98
C HIS A 6 -2.61 -11.01 -6.00
N PRO A 7 -2.70 -12.33 -5.84
CA PRO A 7 -1.93 -13.07 -4.83
C PRO A 7 -0.42 -13.12 -5.13
N GLY A 8 -0.05 -13.05 -6.42
CA GLY A 8 1.35 -13.17 -6.86
C GLY A 8 2.24 -12.08 -6.27
N ARG A 9 1.78 -10.84 -6.26
CA ARG A 9 2.54 -9.73 -5.74
C ARG A 9 2.77 -9.81 -4.23
N PHE A 10 1.76 -10.22 -3.49
CA PHE A 10 1.91 -10.45 -2.05
C PHE A 10 3.02 -11.48 -1.75
N SER A 11 3.11 -12.54 -2.55
CA SER A 11 4.15 -13.55 -2.41
C SER A 11 5.54 -13.04 -2.78
N ASP A 12 5.63 -12.13 -3.76
CA ASP A 12 6.90 -11.54 -4.19
C ASP A 12 7.42 -10.54 -3.16
N ASP A 13 6.57 -9.70 -2.63
CA ASP A 13 6.92 -8.77 -1.55
C ASP A 13 7.32 -9.54 -0.27
N ALA A 14 6.64 -10.64 0.05
CA ALA A 14 7.02 -11.52 1.15
C ALA A 14 8.40 -12.15 0.94
N ARG A 15 8.69 -12.64 -0.27
CA ARG A 15 10.01 -13.20 -0.61
C ARG A 15 11.10 -12.13 -0.54
N ARG A 16 10.83 -10.93 -1.04
CA ARG A 16 11.77 -9.81 -0.99
C ARG A 16 12.05 -9.37 0.44
N ALA A 17 11.03 -9.19 1.26
CA ALA A 17 11.17 -8.85 2.68
C ALA A 17 11.96 -9.92 3.45
N ARG A 18 11.70 -11.21 3.17
CA ARG A 18 12.45 -12.32 3.78
C ARG A 18 13.92 -12.30 3.35
N ARG A 19 14.24 -12.02 2.08
CA ARG A 19 15.62 -11.92 1.59
C ARG A 19 16.37 -10.79 2.29
N PHE A 20 15.79 -9.61 2.41
CA PHE A 20 16.41 -8.49 3.13
C PHE A 20 16.63 -8.81 4.60
N TRP A 21 15.66 -9.44 5.25
CA TRP A 21 15.81 -9.86 6.65
C TRP A 21 16.95 -10.85 6.84
N LEU A 22 17.03 -11.90 6.01
CA LEU A 22 18.10 -12.89 6.06
C LEU A 22 19.47 -12.30 5.73
N ALA A 23 19.57 -11.46 4.69
CA ALA A 23 20.82 -10.80 4.32
C ALA A 23 21.31 -9.86 5.43
N GLY A 24 20.40 -9.09 6.04
CA GLY A 24 20.73 -8.24 7.17
C GLY A 24 21.23 -9.04 8.38
N LEU A 25 20.56 -10.13 8.71
CA LEU A 25 20.95 -11.02 9.83
C LEU A 25 22.30 -11.68 9.58
N ALA A 26 22.54 -12.17 8.37
CA ALA A 26 23.83 -12.74 7.98
C ALA A 26 24.96 -11.70 8.06
N SER A 27 24.72 -10.48 7.61
CA SER A 27 25.68 -9.38 7.67
C SER A 27 26.05 -9.02 9.13
N ILE A 28 25.04 -8.94 10.02
CA ILE A 28 25.27 -8.69 11.46
C ILE A 28 26.08 -9.85 12.06
N PHE A 29 25.78 -11.09 11.70
CA PHE A 29 26.50 -12.26 12.20
C PHE A 29 27.97 -12.26 11.76
N ILE A 30 28.24 -11.93 10.50
CA ILE A 30 29.61 -11.74 9.98
C ILE A 30 30.36 -10.66 10.76
N SER A 31 29.71 -9.51 11.00
CA SER A 31 30.29 -8.43 11.80
C SER A 31 30.67 -8.87 13.20
N LEU A 32 29.77 -9.59 13.89
CA LEU A 32 30.04 -10.12 15.22
C LEU A 32 31.22 -11.11 15.22
N THR A 33 31.26 -12.02 14.25
CA THR A 33 32.34 -13.01 14.14
C THR A 33 33.69 -12.33 13.91
N LEU A 34 33.75 -11.35 13.00
CA LEU A 34 34.95 -10.55 12.74
C LEU A 34 35.40 -9.79 14.00
N SER A 35 34.44 -9.24 14.75
CA SER A 35 34.73 -8.54 16.00
C SER A 35 35.29 -9.48 17.08
N MET A 36 34.80 -10.70 17.18
CA MET A 36 35.34 -11.72 18.15
C MET A 36 36.77 -12.12 17.80
N VAL A 37 37.08 -12.23 16.50
CA VAL A 37 38.43 -12.65 16.04
C VAL A 37 39.40 -11.44 16.00
N SER A 38 38.93 -10.20 16.15
CA SER A 38 39.78 -9.00 16.14
C SER A 38 40.81 -8.93 17.24
N GLY A 39 40.64 -9.72 18.31
CA GLY A 39 41.68 -9.93 19.35
C GLY A 39 42.99 -10.50 18.81
N LEU A 40 42.95 -11.25 17.69
CA LEU A 40 44.13 -11.80 17.03
C LEU A 40 44.74 -10.79 15.99
N HIS A 41 43.89 -10.01 15.33
CA HIS A 41 44.31 -9.04 14.32
C HIS A 41 43.42 -7.78 14.38
N PRO A 42 43.90 -6.66 14.95
CA PRO A 42 43.14 -5.42 15.14
C PRO A 42 42.50 -4.85 13.86
N VAL A 43 43.09 -5.10 12.69
CA VAL A 43 42.55 -4.67 11.39
C VAL A 43 41.16 -5.23 11.11
N LEU A 44 40.84 -6.41 11.65
CA LEU A 44 39.53 -7.05 11.42
C LEU A 44 38.35 -6.26 11.99
N ILE A 45 38.60 -5.40 13.00
CA ILE A 45 37.55 -4.54 13.55
C ILE A 45 37.05 -3.52 12.53
N PHE A 46 37.96 -2.97 11.70
CA PHE A 46 37.59 -2.03 10.62
C PHE A 46 36.76 -2.70 9.53
N LEU A 47 36.97 -3.98 9.29
CA LEU A 47 36.16 -4.78 8.38
C LEU A 47 34.77 -5.11 8.97
N ALA A 48 34.63 -5.22 10.29
CA ALA A 48 33.35 -5.51 10.93
C ALA A 48 32.33 -4.38 10.81
N TYR A 49 32.77 -3.11 10.86
CA TYR A 49 31.88 -1.94 10.81
C TYR A 49 31.02 -1.82 9.53
N PRO A 50 31.54 -1.98 8.31
CA PRO A 50 30.72 -1.95 7.10
C PRO A 50 29.59 -2.98 7.12
N PHE A 51 29.87 -4.20 7.60
CA PHE A 51 28.85 -5.25 7.71
C PHE A 51 27.76 -4.90 8.72
N LEU A 52 28.10 -4.23 9.82
CA LEU A 52 27.14 -3.75 10.79
C LEU A 52 26.27 -2.62 10.22
N LEU A 53 26.93 -1.63 9.57
CA LEU A 53 26.25 -0.47 8.97
C LEU A 53 25.28 -0.86 7.86
N ILE A 54 25.59 -1.88 7.08
CA ILE A 54 24.70 -2.39 6.02
C ILE A 54 23.66 -3.37 6.60
N GLY A 55 24.07 -4.20 7.54
CA GLY A 55 23.25 -5.26 8.11
C GLY A 55 22.04 -4.73 8.88
N LEU A 56 22.23 -3.69 9.71
CA LEU A 56 21.14 -3.11 10.50
C LEU A 56 20.00 -2.53 9.64
N PRO A 57 20.26 -1.67 8.64
CA PRO A 57 19.21 -1.20 7.73
C PRO A 57 18.52 -2.33 6.98
N LEU A 58 19.25 -3.29 6.43
CA LEU A 58 18.66 -4.41 5.71
C LEU A 58 17.76 -5.26 6.62
N TRP A 59 18.22 -5.55 7.84
CA TRP A 59 17.43 -6.30 8.82
C TRP A 59 16.14 -5.54 9.22
N THR A 60 16.23 -4.24 9.49
CA THR A 60 15.07 -3.41 9.86
C THR A 60 14.07 -3.29 8.72
N MET A 61 14.54 -3.05 7.47
CA MET A 61 13.69 -3.02 6.28
C MET A 61 13.00 -4.36 6.03
N GLY A 62 13.74 -5.46 6.13
CA GLY A 62 13.20 -6.81 5.99
C GLY A 62 12.15 -7.12 7.05
N ARG A 63 12.39 -6.73 8.32
CA ARG A 63 11.44 -6.91 9.42
C ARG A 63 10.18 -6.06 9.26
N ALA A 64 10.31 -4.81 8.83
CA ALA A 64 9.17 -3.93 8.54
C ALA A 64 8.30 -4.50 7.41
N GLY A 65 8.93 -4.98 6.32
CA GLY A 65 8.23 -5.65 5.22
C GLY A 65 7.47 -6.89 5.68
N GLN A 66 8.10 -7.77 6.47
CA GLN A 66 7.44 -8.97 7.01
C GLN A 66 6.27 -8.64 7.93
N ARG A 67 6.35 -7.57 8.74
CA ARG A 67 5.26 -7.16 9.62
C ARG A 67 4.03 -6.76 8.83
N ARG A 68 4.17 -5.89 7.82
CA ARG A 68 3.07 -5.49 6.95
C ARG A 68 2.31 -6.68 6.36
N LEU A 69 3.05 -7.74 6.04
CA LEU A 69 2.49 -8.96 5.45
C LEU A 69 1.87 -9.91 6.49
N LYS A 70 2.28 -9.80 7.77
CA LYS A 70 1.80 -10.63 8.88
C LYS A 70 0.73 -9.96 9.73
N THR A 71 0.48 -8.65 9.56
CA THR A 71 -0.57 -7.95 10.30
C THR A 71 -1.92 -8.61 10.00
N MET A 72 -2.53 -9.16 11.03
CA MET A 72 -3.86 -9.77 10.95
C MET A 72 -4.83 -8.94 11.79
N PRO A 73 -6.04 -8.67 11.30
CA PRO A 73 -6.52 -8.98 9.94
C PRO A 73 -5.84 -8.10 8.87
N ARG A 74 -5.63 -8.68 7.68
CA ARG A 74 -4.98 -7.98 6.57
C ARG A 74 -5.82 -6.80 6.08
N PRO A 75 -5.18 -5.69 5.62
CA PRO A 75 -5.89 -4.49 5.16
C PRO A 75 -6.90 -4.75 4.04
N ASP A 76 -6.59 -5.67 3.10
CA ASP A 76 -7.50 -6.05 2.03
C ASP A 76 -8.78 -6.73 2.55
N LEU A 77 -8.67 -7.58 3.57
CA LEU A 77 -9.84 -8.23 4.19
C LEU A 77 -10.69 -7.21 4.97
N LEU A 78 -10.05 -6.28 5.67
CA LEU A 78 -10.73 -5.22 6.41
C LEU A 78 -11.51 -4.30 5.45
N LEU A 79 -10.86 -3.82 4.38
CA LEU A 79 -11.51 -3.00 3.36
C LEU A 79 -12.66 -3.74 2.68
N ASN A 80 -12.51 -5.03 2.41
CA ASN A 80 -13.59 -5.84 1.84
C ASN A 80 -14.80 -5.91 2.77
N ALA A 81 -14.59 -6.07 4.06
CA ALA A 81 -15.67 -6.14 5.04
C ALA A 81 -16.46 -4.82 5.09
N GLU A 82 -15.76 -3.68 5.16
CA GLU A 82 -16.37 -2.35 5.27
C GLU A 82 -17.06 -1.91 3.96
N LEU A 83 -16.46 -2.20 2.82
CA LEU A 83 -16.98 -1.80 1.51
C LEU A 83 -17.99 -2.81 0.92
N LYS A 84 -18.22 -3.96 1.56
CA LYS A 84 -19.13 -5.01 1.08
C LYS A 84 -20.56 -4.50 0.78
N ALA A 85 -21.01 -3.49 1.50
CA ALA A 85 -22.34 -2.90 1.32
C ALA A 85 -22.48 -2.05 0.04
N LEU A 86 -21.38 -1.79 -0.70
CA LEU A 86 -21.45 -1.13 -1.99
C LEU A 86 -22.06 -2.09 -3.03
N ASN A 87 -22.80 -1.51 -3.99
CA ASN A 87 -23.49 -2.28 -5.03
C ASN A 87 -22.52 -2.83 -6.10
N ASP A 88 -23.03 -3.58 -7.06
CA ASP A 88 -22.24 -4.24 -8.12
C ASP A 88 -21.65 -3.28 -9.16
N LYS A 89 -21.97 -1.99 -9.08
CA LYS A 89 -21.36 -0.96 -9.94
C LYS A 89 -19.93 -0.63 -9.51
N TYR A 90 -19.50 -1.10 -8.32
CA TYR A 90 -18.17 -0.87 -7.75
C TYR A 90 -17.30 -2.11 -7.90
N SER A 91 -16.03 -1.89 -8.21
CA SER A 91 -15.03 -2.96 -8.29
C SER A 91 -13.79 -2.56 -7.52
N LEU A 92 -13.38 -3.39 -6.56
CA LEU A 92 -12.21 -3.17 -5.72
C LEU A 92 -11.09 -4.13 -6.13
N HIS A 93 -9.96 -3.56 -6.53
CA HIS A 93 -8.77 -4.29 -6.93
C HIS A 93 -7.67 -4.12 -5.89
N HIS A 94 -7.21 -5.23 -5.32
CA HIS A 94 -6.11 -5.25 -4.35
C HIS A 94 -4.82 -5.68 -5.02
N TYR A 95 -3.76 -4.90 -4.78
CA TYR A 95 -2.40 -5.19 -5.23
C TYR A 95 -2.25 -5.34 -6.75
N ALA A 96 -3.10 -4.65 -7.52
CA ALA A 96 -3.11 -4.75 -8.97
C ALA A 96 -1.83 -4.15 -9.58
N PRO A 97 -1.05 -4.91 -10.36
CA PRO A 97 0.15 -4.41 -11.01
C PRO A 97 -0.21 -3.57 -12.22
N TYR A 98 0.51 -2.45 -12.44
CA TYR A 98 0.41 -1.64 -13.65
C TYR A 98 1.69 -0.83 -13.88
N GLY A 99 2.18 -0.79 -15.13
CA GLY A 99 3.26 0.12 -15.56
C GLY A 99 4.56 0.03 -14.74
N GLY A 100 4.92 -1.15 -14.24
CA GLY A 100 6.09 -1.35 -13.35
C GLY A 100 5.83 -0.95 -11.89
N GLY A 101 4.66 -0.36 -11.59
CA GLY A 101 4.16 -0.08 -10.24
C GLY A 101 3.06 -1.03 -9.80
N ALA A 102 2.33 -0.65 -8.77
CA ALA A 102 1.07 -1.28 -8.41
C ALA A 102 0.28 -0.41 -7.47
N PHE A 103 -1.01 -0.60 -7.53
CA PHE A 103 -1.94 -0.04 -6.59
C PHE A 103 -1.95 -0.85 -5.30
N ASP A 104 -1.97 -0.17 -4.15
CA ASP A 104 -2.26 -0.87 -2.89
C ASP A 104 -3.70 -1.37 -2.97
N HIS A 105 -4.65 -0.46 -3.18
CA HIS A 105 -6.05 -0.78 -3.44
C HIS A 105 -6.62 0.28 -4.40
N LEU A 106 -7.30 -0.17 -5.45
CA LEU A 106 -7.95 0.71 -6.43
C LEU A 106 -9.45 0.39 -6.47
N LEU A 107 -10.26 1.37 -6.15
CA LEU A 107 -11.71 1.28 -6.24
C LEU A 107 -12.19 1.96 -7.54
N VAL A 108 -12.73 1.17 -8.44
CA VAL A 108 -13.39 1.66 -9.67
C VAL A 108 -14.83 1.98 -9.32
N THR A 109 -15.23 3.24 -9.50
CA THR A 109 -16.57 3.75 -9.19
C THR A 109 -17.24 4.27 -10.45
N PRO A 110 -18.55 4.51 -10.47
CA PRO A 110 -19.20 5.21 -11.58
C PRO A 110 -18.67 6.62 -11.81
N ALA A 111 -18.29 7.33 -10.75
CA ALA A 111 -17.83 8.72 -10.84
C ALA A 111 -16.34 8.87 -11.20
N GLY A 112 -15.55 7.78 -11.15
CA GLY A 112 -14.10 7.82 -11.40
C GLY A 112 -13.35 6.76 -10.62
N LEU A 113 -12.08 7.01 -10.35
CA LEU A 113 -11.22 6.09 -9.60
C LEU A 113 -10.89 6.66 -8.22
N ILE A 114 -10.93 5.81 -7.22
CA ILE A 114 -10.44 6.14 -5.87
C ILE A 114 -9.29 5.21 -5.53
N VAL A 115 -8.12 5.78 -5.34
CA VAL A 115 -6.94 5.07 -4.86
C VAL A 115 -6.97 5.06 -3.34
N ILE A 116 -6.94 3.87 -2.73
CA ILE A 116 -6.95 3.72 -1.28
C ILE A 116 -5.57 3.26 -0.82
N VAL A 117 -4.94 4.07 0.03
CA VAL A 117 -3.65 3.76 0.67
C VAL A 117 -3.92 3.43 2.14
N THR A 118 -3.53 2.25 2.57
CA THR A 118 -3.73 1.82 3.96
C THR A 118 -2.51 2.11 4.83
N SER A 119 -2.76 2.45 6.09
CA SER A 119 -1.76 2.62 7.15
C SER A 119 -2.19 1.85 8.40
N ASP A 120 -1.26 1.11 8.99
CA ASP A 120 -1.47 0.28 10.18
C ASP A 120 -0.84 0.89 11.46
N VAL A 121 -0.66 2.21 11.46
CA VAL A 121 -0.07 2.92 12.60
C VAL A 121 -1.11 3.10 13.70
N PRO A 122 -0.89 2.58 14.90
CA PRO A 122 -1.78 2.75 16.04
C PRO A 122 -1.52 4.07 16.77
N GLY A 123 -2.56 4.57 17.45
CA GLY A 123 -2.51 5.75 18.33
C GLY A 123 -2.67 7.06 17.56
N PRO A 124 -2.45 8.20 18.24
CA PRO A 124 -2.70 9.50 17.65
C PRO A 124 -1.81 9.76 16.44
N VAL A 125 -2.43 10.28 15.38
CA VAL A 125 -1.80 10.64 14.13
C VAL A 125 -2.18 12.06 13.78
N THR A 126 -1.17 12.89 13.56
CA THR A 126 -1.38 14.27 13.14
C THR A 126 -0.89 14.47 11.71
N CYS A 127 -1.61 15.26 10.94
CA CYS A 127 -1.21 15.70 9.62
C CYS A 127 -1.32 17.22 9.53
N ASN A 128 -0.20 17.87 9.20
CA ASN A 128 -0.13 19.31 9.02
C ASN A 128 0.53 19.65 7.69
N PRO A 129 -0.06 20.52 6.85
CA PRO A 129 0.57 20.99 5.63
C PRO A 129 1.73 21.92 5.99
N VAL A 130 2.92 21.64 5.48
CA VAL A 130 4.12 22.46 5.68
C VAL A 130 4.78 22.73 4.32
N LYS A 131 4.82 23.99 3.90
CA LYS A 131 5.47 24.41 2.64
C LYS A 131 5.04 23.59 1.40
N GLY A 132 3.73 23.31 1.26
CA GLY A 132 3.19 22.58 0.10
C GLY A 132 3.36 21.06 0.15
N SER A 133 3.76 20.51 1.29
CA SER A 133 3.89 19.07 1.52
C SER A 133 3.22 18.69 2.84
N ASP A 134 2.53 17.56 2.89
CA ASP A 134 1.92 17.06 4.09
C ASP A 134 2.98 16.45 5.02
N ARG A 135 3.01 16.94 6.26
CA ARG A 135 3.85 16.39 7.31
C ARG A 135 3.03 15.53 8.25
N TRP A 136 3.27 14.24 8.16
CA TRP A 136 2.64 13.25 9.02
C TRP A 136 3.51 12.95 10.23
N SER A 137 2.89 12.88 11.41
CA SER A 137 3.57 12.47 12.63
C SER A 137 2.70 11.55 13.47
N SER A 138 3.35 10.64 14.18
CA SER A 138 2.76 9.78 15.18
C SER A 138 3.77 9.64 16.32
N PRO A 139 3.37 9.83 17.57
CA PRO A 139 4.28 9.71 18.70
C PRO A 139 4.83 8.29 18.79
N SER A 140 6.14 8.18 18.63
CA SER A 140 6.88 6.93 18.79
C SER A 140 8.17 7.22 19.55
N SER A 141 8.50 6.37 20.53
CA SER A 141 9.75 6.48 21.24
C SER A 141 10.93 6.11 20.32
N PHE A 142 12.12 6.58 20.68
CA PHE A 142 13.35 6.19 19.95
C PHE A 142 13.55 4.66 19.94
N LEU A 143 13.24 4.00 21.05
CA LEU A 143 13.29 2.55 21.16
C LEU A 143 12.26 1.86 20.25
N ASP A 144 11.03 2.38 20.13
CA ASP A 144 10.03 1.85 19.22
C ASP A 144 10.51 1.89 17.76
N ARG A 145 11.23 2.95 17.38
CA ARG A 145 11.80 3.11 16.03
C ARG A 145 12.91 2.09 15.76
N ILE A 146 13.84 1.91 16.71
CA ILE A 146 14.96 0.96 16.54
C ILE A 146 14.46 -0.48 16.61
N THR A 147 13.63 -0.83 17.58
CA THR A 147 13.09 -2.16 17.72
C THR A 147 12.01 -2.49 16.70
N GLY A 148 11.48 -1.45 16.03
CA GLY A 148 10.37 -1.56 15.09
C GLY A 148 9.10 -2.08 15.77
N VAL A 149 8.91 -1.84 17.07
CA VAL A 149 7.69 -2.24 17.81
C VAL A 149 6.49 -1.46 17.31
N LYS A 150 6.66 -0.15 17.04
CA LYS A 150 5.64 0.64 16.34
C LYS A 150 6.06 0.87 14.88
N PRO A 151 5.16 0.68 13.91
CA PRO A 151 5.44 1.03 12.52
C PRO A 151 5.61 2.54 12.38
N SER A 152 6.58 2.97 11.57
CA SER A 152 6.70 4.37 11.19
C SER A 152 5.57 4.75 10.25
N ILE A 153 4.93 5.88 10.47
CA ILE A 153 3.85 6.37 9.60
C ILE A 153 4.37 6.68 8.17
N GLY A 154 5.64 7.08 8.04
CA GLY A 154 6.17 7.54 6.76
C GLY A 154 5.44 8.79 6.26
N ASN A 155 5.21 8.86 4.95
CA ASN A 155 4.35 9.89 4.36
C ASN A 155 3.26 9.24 3.49
N PRO A 156 2.05 9.00 4.03
CA PRO A 156 0.95 8.40 3.29
C PRO A 156 0.48 9.27 2.12
N SER A 157 0.56 10.61 2.24
CA SER A 157 0.14 11.53 1.16
C SER A 157 1.04 11.38 -0.08
N VAL A 158 2.34 11.28 0.09
CA VAL A 158 3.27 11.05 -1.04
C VAL A 158 2.95 9.73 -1.74
N ARG A 159 2.64 8.68 -0.97
CA ARG A 159 2.23 7.39 -1.54
C ARG A 159 0.90 7.50 -2.29
N ALA A 160 -0.07 8.20 -1.72
CA ALA A 160 -1.37 8.41 -2.34
C ALA A 160 -1.24 9.20 -3.64
N THR A 161 -0.47 10.30 -3.64
CA THR A 161 -0.20 11.10 -4.85
C THR A 161 0.45 10.26 -5.94
N ALA A 162 1.51 9.51 -5.64
CA ALA A 162 2.17 8.65 -6.62
C ALA A 162 1.22 7.59 -7.22
N GLN A 163 0.31 7.04 -6.42
CA GLN A 163 -0.67 6.08 -6.90
C GLN A 163 -1.83 6.75 -7.65
N VAL A 164 -2.21 7.99 -7.31
CA VAL A 164 -3.18 8.79 -8.08
C VAL A 164 -2.62 9.11 -9.47
N ASP A 165 -1.35 9.50 -9.57
CA ASP A 165 -0.69 9.75 -10.85
C ASP A 165 -0.63 8.48 -11.71
N LEU A 166 -0.31 7.35 -11.09
CA LEU A 166 -0.32 6.05 -11.75
C LEU A 166 -1.73 5.68 -12.24
N ALA A 167 -2.77 5.90 -11.43
CA ALA A 167 -4.16 5.62 -11.77
C ALA A 167 -4.68 6.56 -12.87
N SER A 168 -4.26 7.81 -12.87
CA SER A 168 -4.58 8.78 -13.92
C SER A 168 -3.96 8.36 -15.26
N SER A 169 -2.71 7.91 -15.24
CA SER A 169 -2.02 7.37 -16.42
C SER A 169 -2.70 6.10 -16.95
N PHE A 170 -3.07 5.19 -16.04
CA PHE A 170 -3.82 3.98 -16.35
C PHE A 170 -5.16 4.29 -17.01
N LEU A 171 -5.93 5.20 -16.41
CA LEU A 171 -7.24 5.59 -16.91
C LEU A 171 -7.16 6.15 -18.34
N LYS A 172 -6.21 7.06 -18.58
CA LYS A 172 -5.97 7.64 -19.91
C LYS A 172 -5.59 6.59 -20.95
N ALA A 173 -4.76 5.63 -20.58
CA ALA A 173 -4.31 4.58 -21.49
C ALA A 173 -5.45 3.62 -21.89
N GLU A 174 -6.30 3.24 -20.92
CA GLU A 174 -7.30 2.19 -21.14
C GLU A 174 -8.65 2.70 -21.68
N THR A 175 -9.03 3.94 -21.36
CA THR A 175 -10.38 4.41 -21.66
C THR A 175 -10.43 5.72 -22.44
N ALA A 176 -9.34 6.46 -22.53
CA ALA A 176 -9.28 7.84 -22.99
C ALA A 176 -10.33 8.77 -22.31
N ALA A 177 -10.86 8.33 -21.16
CA ALA A 177 -11.85 9.09 -20.40
C ALA A 177 -11.16 10.12 -19.51
N ASP A 178 -11.71 11.32 -19.45
CA ASP A 178 -11.27 12.36 -18.53
C ASP A 178 -12.19 12.37 -17.31
N VAL A 179 -12.01 11.39 -16.43
CA VAL A 179 -12.73 11.31 -15.15
C VAL A 179 -11.78 11.53 -13.99
N PRO A 180 -12.27 12.06 -12.87
CA PRO A 180 -11.43 12.37 -11.73
C PRO A 180 -10.85 11.12 -11.08
N VAL A 181 -9.62 11.24 -10.56
CA VAL A 181 -8.95 10.25 -9.73
C VAL A 181 -8.65 10.90 -8.38
N LYS A 182 -9.15 10.33 -7.31
CA LYS A 182 -8.94 10.84 -5.94
C LYS A 182 -8.15 9.84 -5.11
N GLY A 183 -7.38 10.36 -4.14
CA GLY A 183 -6.65 9.56 -3.15
C GLY A 183 -7.38 9.54 -1.81
N LEU A 184 -7.44 8.37 -1.18
CA LEU A 184 -7.99 8.18 0.16
C LEU A 184 -6.98 7.43 1.03
N ILE A 185 -6.67 7.96 2.21
CA ILE A 185 -5.80 7.32 3.19
C ILE A 185 -6.68 6.68 4.26
N VAL A 186 -6.53 5.38 4.48
CA VAL A 186 -7.33 4.63 5.45
C VAL A 186 -6.45 4.06 6.54
N PHE A 187 -6.74 4.40 7.78
CA PHE A 187 -6.06 3.85 8.94
C PHE A 187 -6.82 2.62 9.46
N THR A 188 -6.12 1.49 9.53
CA THR A 188 -6.73 0.19 9.88
C THR A 188 -6.74 -0.11 11.38
N GLN A 189 -6.09 0.73 12.19
CA GLN A 189 -5.98 0.55 13.65
C GLN A 189 -6.48 1.78 14.40
N ASN A 190 -7.76 2.10 14.31
CA ASN A 190 -8.46 3.13 15.09
C ASN A 190 -7.55 4.26 15.62
N PRO A 191 -6.93 5.07 14.76
CA PRO A 191 -6.13 6.18 15.22
C PRO A 191 -7.02 7.34 15.65
N ASP A 192 -6.56 8.10 16.62
CA ASP A 192 -7.04 9.44 16.87
C ASP A 192 -6.43 10.36 15.80
N LEU A 193 -7.26 10.93 14.92
CA LEU A 193 -6.81 11.68 13.75
C LEU A 193 -6.98 13.19 13.96
N GLU A 194 -5.87 13.90 13.97
CA GLU A 194 -5.85 15.37 13.93
C GLU A 194 -5.39 15.85 12.55
N LEU A 195 -6.34 16.30 11.73
CA LEU A 195 -6.08 16.65 10.33
C LEU A 195 -6.14 18.16 10.12
N GLY A 196 -5.01 18.76 9.81
CA GLY A 196 -4.87 20.20 9.54
C GLY A 196 -5.05 20.62 8.08
N GLY A 197 -5.90 19.93 7.29
CA GLY A 197 -6.12 20.26 5.87
C GLY A 197 -5.11 19.63 4.92
N CYS A 198 -4.93 18.31 5.00
CA CYS A 198 -4.01 17.55 4.17
C CYS A 198 -4.51 17.36 2.74
N THR A 199 -3.59 17.10 1.82
CA THR A 199 -3.84 16.98 0.37
C THR A 199 -4.87 15.91 0.01
N HIS A 200 -4.87 14.80 0.75
CA HIS A 200 -5.80 13.69 0.55
C HIS A 200 -6.66 13.48 1.78
N ALA A 201 -7.90 13.08 1.57
CA ALA A 201 -8.79 12.67 2.64
C ALA A 201 -8.16 11.50 3.43
N ALA A 202 -8.24 11.58 4.75
CA ALA A 202 -7.73 10.54 5.63
C ALA A 202 -8.79 10.19 6.68
N VAL A 203 -9.08 8.88 6.83
CA VAL A 203 -10.18 8.43 7.69
C VAL A 203 -9.79 7.13 8.42
N PRO A 204 -10.40 6.86 9.57
CA PRO A 204 -10.35 5.53 10.17
C PRO A 204 -11.14 4.53 9.31
N LEU A 205 -10.86 3.25 9.49
CA LEU A 205 -11.44 2.16 8.70
C LEU A 205 -12.98 2.17 8.70
N GLU A 206 -13.59 2.45 9.85
CA GLU A 206 -15.05 2.43 10.02
C GLU A 206 -15.75 3.52 9.19
N GLU A 207 -15.05 4.60 8.87
CA GLU A 207 -15.58 5.72 8.08
C GLU A 207 -15.30 5.60 6.58
N VAL A 208 -14.56 4.58 6.16
CA VAL A 208 -14.14 4.44 4.75
C VAL A 208 -15.31 4.47 3.76
N ARG A 209 -16.45 3.87 4.14
CA ARG A 209 -17.64 3.85 3.28
C ARG A 209 -18.26 5.24 3.12
N LEU A 210 -18.29 6.02 4.20
CA LEU A 210 -18.77 7.39 4.18
C LEU A 210 -17.83 8.27 3.34
N ALA A 211 -16.52 8.14 3.56
CA ALA A 211 -15.51 8.88 2.80
C ALA A 211 -15.58 8.59 1.29
N VAL A 212 -15.77 7.33 0.90
CA VAL A 212 -15.97 6.96 -0.51
C VAL A 212 -17.19 7.64 -1.10
N LYS A 213 -18.31 7.73 -0.36
CA LYS A 213 -19.50 8.44 -0.83
C LYS A 213 -19.26 9.94 -0.98
N LEU A 214 -18.64 10.58 0.02
CA LEU A 214 -18.32 12.01 -0.03
C LEU A 214 -17.39 12.35 -1.19
N LEU A 215 -16.35 11.54 -1.42
CA LEU A 215 -15.45 11.71 -2.56
C LEU A 215 -16.18 11.53 -3.90
N GLN A 216 -17.16 10.64 -3.99
CA GLN A 216 -17.96 10.49 -5.19
C GLN A 216 -18.88 11.68 -5.43
N ASP A 217 -19.52 12.20 -4.38
CA ASP A 217 -20.37 13.38 -4.46
C ASP A 217 -19.55 14.60 -4.88
N GLU A 218 -18.32 14.73 -4.35
CA GLU A 218 -17.36 15.75 -4.79
C GLU A 218 -17.00 15.58 -6.29
N MET A 219 -16.65 14.35 -6.72
CA MET A 219 -16.31 14.07 -8.13
C MET A 219 -17.48 14.34 -9.10
N THR A 220 -18.72 14.19 -8.65
CA THR A 220 -19.92 14.48 -9.46
C THR A 220 -20.42 15.91 -9.32
N GLY A 221 -20.23 16.54 -8.17
CA GLY A 221 -20.76 17.87 -7.84
C GLY A 221 -19.90 19.02 -8.36
N GLU A 222 -18.61 18.82 -8.63
CA GLU A 222 -17.72 19.83 -9.23
C GLU A 222 -18.06 20.16 -10.70
N SER A 223 -19.02 19.46 -11.29
CA SER A 223 -19.40 19.63 -12.70
C SER A 223 -20.84 20.15 -12.82
N SER A 224 -21.08 21.11 -13.70
CA SER A 224 -22.45 21.45 -14.14
C SER A 224 -23.16 20.20 -14.67
N GLN A 225 -24.47 20.07 -14.49
CA GLN A 225 -25.24 18.84 -14.80
C GLN A 225 -24.98 18.29 -16.21
N GLU A 226 -24.59 19.11 -17.17
CA GLU A 226 -24.32 18.72 -18.55
C GLU A 226 -22.88 18.15 -18.70
N GLU A 227 -21.88 18.70 -18.01
CA GLU A 227 -20.51 18.18 -17.94
C GLU A 227 -20.41 16.92 -17.08
N ALA A 228 -21.25 16.79 -16.05
CA ALA A 228 -21.28 15.59 -15.20
C ALA A 228 -21.65 14.32 -15.98
N ARG A 229 -22.51 14.42 -17.02
CA ARG A 229 -22.86 13.28 -17.88
C ARG A 229 -21.69 12.76 -18.71
N GLY A 230 -20.76 13.63 -19.12
CA GLY A 230 -19.56 13.25 -19.86
C GLY A 230 -18.44 12.68 -18.99
N ARG A 231 -18.48 12.92 -17.67
CA ARG A 231 -17.45 12.51 -16.71
C ARG A 231 -17.78 11.23 -15.94
N ILE A 232 -18.90 10.57 -16.24
CA ILE A 232 -19.27 9.30 -15.61
C ILE A 232 -18.70 8.15 -16.43
N LEU A 233 -18.01 7.22 -15.77
CA LEU A 233 -17.54 5.99 -16.40
C LEU A 233 -18.71 5.12 -16.87
N THR A 234 -18.79 4.90 -18.18
CA THR A 234 -19.77 3.99 -18.76
C THR A 234 -19.55 2.54 -18.29
N SER A 235 -20.56 1.71 -18.43
CA SER A 235 -20.43 0.28 -18.08
C SER A 235 -19.33 -0.41 -18.88
N ASP A 236 -19.14 -0.05 -20.14
CA ASP A 236 -18.11 -0.63 -21.01
C ASP A 236 -16.71 -0.14 -20.62
N GLN A 237 -16.53 1.13 -20.27
CA GLN A 237 -15.27 1.65 -19.76
C GLN A 237 -14.88 0.96 -18.45
N ARG A 238 -15.82 0.81 -17.49
CA ARG A 238 -15.57 0.08 -16.24
C ARG A 238 -15.22 -1.38 -16.50
N ARG A 239 -15.87 -2.03 -17.48
CA ARG A 239 -15.54 -3.41 -17.87
C ARG A 239 -14.12 -3.51 -18.42
N ARG A 240 -13.69 -2.56 -19.28
CA ARG A 240 -12.31 -2.48 -19.79
C ARG A 240 -11.31 -2.30 -18.67
N LEU A 241 -11.52 -1.35 -17.76
CA LEU A 241 -10.65 -1.14 -16.61
C LEU A 241 -10.55 -2.40 -15.74
N ASN A 242 -11.67 -3.04 -15.46
CA ASN A 242 -11.69 -4.28 -14.68
C ASN A 242 -10.96 -5.43 -15.39
N SER A 243 -11.11 -5.57 -16.72
CA SER A 243 -10.39 -6.62 -17.46
C SER A 243 -8.89 -6.36 -17.54
N ALA A 244 -8.46 -5.11 -17.69
CA ALA A 244 -7.05 -4.73 -17.69
C ALA A 244 -6.37 -4.96 -16.33
N LEU A 245 -7.13 -4.80 -15.23
CA LEU A 245 -6.67 -5.02 -13.85
C LEU A 245 -6.94 -6.44 -13.34
N SER A 246 -7.74 -7.24 -14.04
CA SER A 246 -8.03 -8.60 -13.56
C SER A 246 -6.78 -9.45 -13.58
N PRO A 247 -6.52 -10.25 -12.53
CA PRO A 247 -5.44 -11.20 -12.55
C PRO A 247 -5.66 -12.13 -13.75
N GLN A 248 -4.71 -12.15 -14.69
CA GLN A 248 -4.71 -13.20 -15.70
C GLN A 248 -4.63 -14.51 -14.95
N ILE A 249 -5.71 -15.26 -14.92
CA ILE A 249 -5.72 -16.61 -14.38
C ILE A 249 -4.83 -17.41 -15.30
N ALA A 250 -3.55 -17.55 -14.95
CA ALA A 250 -2.69 -18.52 -15.62
C ALA A 250 -3.44 -19.86 -15.59
N PRO A 251 -3.61 -20.54 -16.73
CA PRO A 251 -4.31 -21.82 -16.73
C PRO A 251 -3.66 -22.70 -15.67
N VAL A 252 -4.47 -23.15 -14.70
CA VAL A 252 -4.03 -24.12 -13.69
C VAL A 252 -3.68 -25.37 -14.46
N ILE A 253 -2.38 -25.56 -14.79
CA ILE A 253 -1.88 -26.82 -15.32
C ILE A 253 -2.14 -27.84 -14.20
N PRO A 254 -3.04 -28.80 -14.40
CA PRO A 254 -3.30 -29.80 -13.37
C PRO A 254 -1.98 -30.51 -13.10
N ARG A 255 -1.48 -30.42 -11.87
CA ARG A 255 -0.33 -31.22 -11.45
C ARG A 255 -0.70 -32.68 -11.71
N ALA A 256 0.01 -33.31 -12.63
CA ALA A 256 -0.09 -34.75 -12.84
C ALA A 256 0.05 -35.44 -11.48
N VAL A 257 -1.00 -36.11 -11.07
CA VAL A 257 -0.98 -36.96 -9.86
C VAL A 257 0.06 -38.05 -10.10
N PRO A 258 1.13 -38.16 -9.29
CA PRO A 258 2.09 -39.22 -9.49
C PRO A 258 1.35 -40.56 -9.37
N ALA A 259 1.45 -41.39 -10.42
CA ALA A 259 0.92 -42.75 -10.40
C ALA A 259 1.55 -43.50 -9.24
N LYS A 260 0.71 -43.96 -8.30
CA LYS A 260 1.15 -44.89 -7.26
C LYS A 260 1.70 -46.15 -7.93
N ARG A 261 2.99 -46.42 -7.75
CA ARG A 261 3.58 -47.74 -7.96
C ARG A 261 3.36 -48.60 -6.72
#